data_91304800ebe1c0f5985d3f6c3a16e15a
#
_entry.id   91304800ebe1c0f5985d3f6c3a16e15a
#
_cell.length_a   1.000
_cell.length_b   1.000
_cell.length_c   1.000
_cell.angle_alpha   90.00
_cell.angle_beta   90.00
_cell.angle_gamma   90.00
#
_symmetry.space_group_name_H-M   'P 1'
#
loop_
_entity.id
_entity.type
_entity.pdbx_description
1 polymer ?
#
loop_
_entity_poly.entity_id
_entity_poly.type
_entity_poly.pdbx_seq_one_letter_code
_entity_poly.pdbx_strand_id
1 'polypeptide(L)'
;SVPYETAEQVFENFGKPLANNLISLPDGEIGPRLHWISKVHYQVFAGHPEFEALRHPAYEDGAERLNPRGPGDSWLFKVKEGVDRLRFGHSGWRLCYARDAISSYFVFKTMRDRGDLPADLRFQVSIPSVNSVVAPRVFIKPGDLKKIRPGYEDAVSTELNTIVDRIPAEDLAIQWDCATELQDAYGGLEGHD
;
A
#
# COMPACT_ATOMS: atom_id res chain seq x y z
N SER A 1 -6.13 5.87 -6.98
CA SER A 1 -5.18 6.99 -6.87
C SER A 1 -5.59 8.16 -7.74
N VAL A 2 -5.21 9.35 -7.37
CA VAL A 2 -5.49 10.60 -8.07
C VAL A 2 -4.19 11.33 -8.44
N PRO A 3 -4.17 12.13 -9.53
CA PRO A 3 -2.95 12.76 -10.04
C PRO A 3 -2.57 14.03 -9.26
N TYR A 4 -2.51 13.95 -7.94
CA TYR A 4 -2.10 15.03 -7.07
C TYR A 4 -0.86 14.65 -6.25
N GLU A 5 -0.07 15.65 -5.91
CA GLU A 5 1.19 15.47 -5.17
C GLU A 5 1.00 15.54 -3.66
N THR A 6 -0.07 16.19 -3.18
CA THR A 6 -0.31 16.40 -1.75
C THR A 6 -1.73 16.08 -1.34
N ALA A 7 -1.91 15.65 -0.08
CA ALA A 7 -3.22 15.40 0.52
C ALA A 7 -4.10 16.66 0.52
N GLU A 8 -3.48 17.83 0.73
CA GLU A 8 -4.18 19.11 0.68
C GLU A 8 -4.84 19.35 -0.68
N GLN A 9 -4.13 19.09 -1.79
CA GLN A 9 -4.70 19.20 -3.13
C GLN A 9 -5.89 18.25 -3.35
N VAL A 10 -5.82 17.03 -2.81
CA VAL A 10 -6.93 16.07 -2.88
C VAL A 10 -8.14 16.59 -2.09
N PHE A 11 -7.92 17.04 -0.87
CA PHE A 11 -9.00 17.53 -0.01
C PHE A 11 -9.63 18.82 -0.54
N GLU A 12 -8.84 19.69 -1.16
CA GLU A 12 -9.33 20.89 -1.84
C GLU A 12 -10.18 20.57 -3.08
N ASN A 13 -9.69 19.68 -3.93
CA ASN A 13 -10.28 19.45 -5.25
C ASN A 13 -11.38 18.38 -5.26
N PHE A 14 -11.36 17.43 -4.32
CA PHE A 14 -12.39 16.39 -4.17
C PHE A 14 -13.14 16.52 -2.85
N GLY A 15 -12.43 16.74 -1.75
CA GLY A 15 -13.03 16.78 -0.42
C GLY A 15 -14.08 17.88 -0.32
N LYS A 16 -13.72 19.12 -0.58
CA LYS A 16 -14.66 20.27 -0.48
C LYS A 16 -15.86 20.12 -1.41
N PRO A 17 -15.72 19.85 -2.72
CA PRO A 17 -16.88 19.74 -3.61
C PRO A 17 -17.83 18.58 -3.32
N LEU A 18 -17.30 17.46 -2.79
CA LEU A 18 -18.06 16.23 -2.57
C LEU A 18 -18.43 16.00 -1.10
N ALA A 19 -17.95 16.82 -0.19
CA ALA A 19 -17.98 16.61 1.26
C ALA A 19 -19.38 16.24 1.79
N ASN A 20 -20.44 16.90 1.32
CA ASN A 20 -21.81 16.63 1.74
C ASN A 20 -22.37 15.28 1.27
N ASN A 21 -21.64 14.57 0.39
CA ASN A 21 -22.04 13.29 -0.17
C ASN A 21 -21.11 12.14 0.27
N LEU A 22 -20.13 12.44 1.13
CA LEU A 22 -19.14 11.49 1.59
C LEU A 22 -19.30 11.23 3.09
N ILE A 23 -19.13 9.98 3.48
CA ILE A 23 -18.99 9.56 4.89
C ILE A 23 -17.53 9.46 5.33
N SER A 24 -16.64 9.28 4.37
CA SER A 24 -15.19 9.23 4.57
C SER A 24 -14.46 9.73 3.33
N LEU A 25 -13.24 10.24 3.51
CA LEU A 25 -12.41 10.82 2.46
C LEU A 25 -11.00 10.28 2.56
N PRO A 26 -10.49 9.54 1.53
CA PRO A 26 -9.10 9.12 1.46
C PRO A 26 -8.20 10.26 0.96
N ASP A 27 -6.90 10.16 1.23
CA ASP A 27 -5.90 11.09 0.71
C ASP A 27 -5.54 10.88 -0.78
N GLY A 28 -6.18 9.92 -1.44
CA GLY A 28 -6.06 9.68 -2.87
C GLY A 28 -4.78 8.99 -3.32
N GLU A 29 -3.98 8.44 -2.39
CA GLU A 29 -2.70 7.75 -2.69
C GLU A 29 -1.73 8.64 -3.49
N ILE A 30 -1.48 9.79 -2.93
CA ILE A 30 -0.69 10.87 -3.52
C ILE A 30 0.80 10.56 -3.65
N GLY A 31 1.47 11.30 -4.54
CA GLY A 31 2.93 11.27 -4.73
C GLY A 31 3.44 9.86 -5.01
N PRO A 32 4.48 9.39 -4.31
CA PRO A 32 5.04 8.05 -4.55
C PRO A 32 4.07 6.89 -4.33
N ARG A 33 2.94 7.12 -3.65
CA ARG A 33 1.88 6.11 -3.45
C ARG A 33 0.92 5.98 -4.62
N LEU A 34 1.06 6.76 -5.66
CA LEU A 34 0.30 6.62 -6.91
C LEU A 34 0.34 5.18 -7.47
N HIS A 35 1.40 4.45 -7.13
CA HIS A 35 1.60 3.04 -7.48
C HIS A 35 1.65 2.15 -6.25
N TRP A 36 0.74 2.29 -5.35
CA TRP A 36 0.74 1.82 -3.97
C TRP A 36 1.10 0.32 -3.75
N ILE A 37 0.68 -0.63 -4.59
CA ILE A 37 1.15 -2.03 -4.53
C ILE A 37 2.61 -2.11 -5.00
N SER A 38 2.91 -1.53 -6.16
CA SER A 38 4.26 -1.53 -6.74
C SER A 38 5.26 -0.79 -5.85
N LYS A 39 4.82 0.22 -5.09
CA LYS A 39 5.64 0.92 -4.10
C LYS A 39 6.30 -0.05 -3.12
N VAL A 40 5.56 -1.03 -2.59
CA VAL A 40 6.13 -2.02 -1.67
C VAL A 40 7.19 -2.86 -2.39
N HIS A 41 6.97 -3.21 -3.65
CA HIS A 41 7.92 -4.00 -4.43
C HIS A 41 9.26 -3.26 -4.60
N TYR A 42 9.27 -1.98 -5.00
CA TYR A 42 10.53 -1.27 -5.21
C TYR A 42 11.11 -0.64 -3.93
N GLN A 43 10.31 -0.15 -3.00
CA GLN A 43 10.83 0.49 -1.80
C GLN A 43 11.21 -0.51 -0.70
N VAL A 44 10.49 -1.62 -0.60
CA VAL A 44 10.68 -2.59 0.47
C VAL A 44 11.35 -3.85 -0.05
N PHE A 45 10.74 -4.56 -1.01
CA PHE A 45 11.26 -5.86 -1.44
C PHE A 45 12.58 -5.75 -2.21
N ALA A 46 12.71 -4.82 -3.15
CA ALA A 46 13.93 -4.65 -3.92
C ALA A 46 15.14 -4.24 -3.07
N GLY A 47 14.91 -3.51 -1.98
CA GLY A 47 15.95 -3.13 -1.04
C GLY A 47 16.21 -4.15 0.07
N HIS A 48 15.33 -5.13 0.27
CA HIS A 48 15.43 -6.05 1.40
C HIS A 48 16.61 -7.03 1.24
N PRO A 49 17.49 -7.19 2.26
CA PRO A 49 18.73 -7.97 2.14
C PRO A 49 18.51 -9.47 1.87
N GLU A 50 17.34 -10.00 2.21
CA GLU A 50 17.00 -11.43 2.06
C GLU A 50 16.26 -11.72 0.75
N PHE A 51 15.94 -10.69 -0.07
CA PHE A 51 15.44 -10.84 -1.42
C PHE A 51 16.55 -10.68 -2.46
N GLU A 52 16.33 -11.32 -3.60
CA GLU A 52 17.03 -11.09 -4.85
C GLU A 52 16.00 -10.68 -5.90
N ALA A 53 16.16 -9.48 -6.46
CA ALA A 53 15.32 -9.03 -7.58
C ALA A 53 15.86 -9.65 -8.88
N LEU A 54 15.07 -10.54 -9.48
CA LEU A 54 15.42 -11.23 -10.73
C LEU A 54 14.95 -10.45 -11.97
N ARG A 55 13.93 -9.61 -11.79
CA ARG A 55 13.40 -8.73 -12.83
C ARG A 55 12.82 -7.49 -12.16
N HIS A 56 13.03 -6.36 -12.80
CA HIS A 56 12.35 -5.09 -12.51
C HIS A 56 11.68 -4.56 -13.79
N PRO A 57 10.70 -3.65 -13.67
CA PRO A 57 10.13 -2.99 -14.84
C PRO A 57 11.19 -2.36 -15.73
N ALA A 58 10.95 -2.38 -17.04
CA ALA A 58 11.89 -1.85 -18.02
C ALA A 58 12.13 -0.35 -17.81
N TYR A 59 13.34 0.11 -18.17
CA TYR A 59 13.63 1.55 -18.22
C TYR A 59 12.79 2.23 -19.31
N GLU A 60 12.41 3.47 -19.07
CA GLU A 60 11.71 4.32 -20.02
C GLU A 60 12.42 5.68 -20.07
N ASP A 61 12.82 6.10 -21.27
CA ASP A 61 13.55 7.36 -21.49
C ASP A 61 14.79 7.53 -20.58
N GLY A 62 15.47 6.42 -20.30
CA GLY A 62 16.66 6.39 -19.44
C GLY A 62 16.37 6.43 -17.93
N ALA A 63 15.09 6.47 -17.53
CA ALA A 63 14.66 6.42 -16.14
C ALA A 63 14.11 5.04 -15.77
N GLU A 64 14.32 4.62 -14.52
CA GLU A 64 13.76 3.40 -14.00
C GLU A 64 12.23 3.52 -13.85
N ARG A 65 11.52 2.58 -14.43
CA ARG A 65 10.08 2.48 -14.23
C ARG A 65 9.78 1.70 -12.98
N LEU A 66 9.04 2.32 -12.09
CA LEU A 66 8.61 1.69 -10.85
C LEU A 66 7.32 0.89 -11.02
N ASN A 67 6.50 1.26 -12.01
CA ASN A 67 5.21 0.64 -12.29
C ASN A 67 5.27 -0.18 -13.59
N PRO A 68 4.93 -1.49 -13.54
CA PRO A 68 4.97 -2.35 -14.73
C PRO A 68 3.87 -1.98 -15.73
N ARG A 69 4.15 -2.16 -17.03
CA ARG A 69 3.17 -2.03 -18.12
C ARG A 69 2.24 -3.24 -18.27
N GLY A 70 2.63 -4.37 -17.67
CA GLY A 70 1.87 -5.61 -17.76
C GLY A 70 2.58 -6.75 -17.03
N PRO A 71 2.00 -7.97 -17.05
CA PRO A 71 2.54 -9.12 -16.30
C PRO A 71 3.99 -9.47 -16.64
N GLY A 72 4.38 -9.36 -17.91
CA GLY A 72 5.74 -9.65 -18.38
C GLY A 72 6.78 -8.63 -17.95
N ASP A 73 6.36 -7.42 -17.55
CA ASP A 73 7.18 -6.31 -17.12
C ASP A 73 7.17 -6.13 -15.59
N SER A 74 6.53 -7.03 -14.85
CA SER A 74 6.40 -6.94 -13.39
C SER A 74 7.70 -7.26 -12.68
N TRP A 75 7.83 -6.76 -11.45
CA TRP A 75 8.84 -7.21 -10.51
C TRP A 75 8.77 -8.72 -10.32
N LEU A 76 9.94 -9.35 -10.20
CA LEU A 76 10.07 -10.77 -9.89
C LEU A 76 11.16 -10.94 -8.84
N PHE A 77 10.83 -11.57 -7.74
CA PHE A 77 11.72 -11.80 -6.62
C PHE A 77 11.95 -13.28 -6.33
N LYS A 78 13.05 -13.53 -5.67
CA LYS A 78 13.41 -14.82 -5.08
C LYS A 78 13.87 -14.57 -3.65
N VAL A 79 13.46 -15.43 -2.72
CA VAL A 79 14.04 -15.46 -1.37
C VAL A 79 15.41 -16.12 -1.45
N LYS A 80 16.42 -15.49 -0.85
CA LYS A 80 17.79 -16.04 -0.81
C LYS A 80 17.84 -17.38 -0.09
N GLU A 81 18.84 -18.19 -0.42
CA GLU A 81 19.05 -19.49 0.22
C GLU A 81 19.36 -19.32 1.71
N GLY A 82 18.91 -20.29 2.51
CA GLY A 82 19.11 -20.25 3.96
C GLY A 82 18.13 -19.37 4.73
N VAL A 83 17.23 -18.65 4.04
CA VAL A 83 16.18 -17.85 4.69
C VAL A 83 14.92 -18.70 4.86
N ASP A 84 14.48 -18.86 6.10
CA ASP A 84 13.26 -19.62 6.44
C ASP A 84 12.05 -18.72 6.69
N ARG A 85 12.27 -17.49 7.15
CA ARG A 85 11.23 -16.50 7.42
C ARG A 85 11.79 -15.09 7.23
N LEU A 86 11.08 -14.28 6.45
CA LEU A 86 11.38 -12.86 6.30
C LEU A 86 10.78 -12.05 7.44
N ARG A 87 11.40 -10.92 7.75
CA ARG A 87 10.91 -9.96 8.73
C ARG A 87 10.90 -8.56 8.12
N PHE A 88 9.82 -7.83 8.37
CA PHE A 88 9.65 -6.44 7.95
C PHE A 88 9.44 -5.56 9.18
N GLY A 89 9.71 -4.27 9.05
CA GLY A 89 9.33 -3.27 10.06
C GLY A 89 10.40 -2.91 11.08
N HIS A 90 11.13 -3.85 11.63
CA HIS A 90 12.06 -3.55 12.75
C HIS A 90 13.42 -3.01 12.30
N SER A 91 13.89 -3.30 11.11
CA SER A 91 15.26 -3.00 10.64
C SER A 91 15.31 -1.97 9.51
N GLY A 92 14.33 -1.08 9.42
CA GLY A 92 14.27 -0.08 8.34
C GLY A 92 13.41 -0.47 7.15
N TRP A 93 13.03 -1.71 6.98
CA TRP A 93 12.16 -2.21 5.90
C TRP A 93 10.68 -2.07 6.26
N ARG A 94 10.29 -0.84 6.63
CA ARG A 94 8.93 -0.53 7.03
C ARG A 94 8.03 -0.37 5.81
N LEU A 95 6.77 -0.81 5.96
CA LEU A 95 5.76 -0.65 4.90
C LEU A 95 5.33 0.82 4.73
N CYS A 96 5.46 1.61 5.78
CA CYS A 96 5.19 3.05 5.82
C CYS A 96 3.72 3.46 5.67
N TYR A 97 2.77 2.55 5.80
CA TYR A 97 1.33 2.89 5.77
C TYR A 97 0.95 3.84 6.90
N ALA A 98 1.38 3.56 8.14
CA ALA A 98 1.08 4.41 9.29
C ALA A 98 1.69 5.80 9.16
N ARG A 99 2.96 5.90 8.73
CA ARG A 99 3.61 7.19 8.51
C ARG A 99 2.83 8.06 7.53
N ASP A 100 2.47 7.46 6.40
CA ASP A 100 1.79 8.19 5.33
C ASP A 100 0.36 8.56 5.74
N ALA A 101 -0.38 7.65 6.39
CA ALA A 101 -1.72 7.90 6.90
C ALA A 101 -1.73 9.02 7.97
N ILE A 102 -0.82 8.98 8.95
CA ILE A 102 -0.74 9.99 10.01
C ILE A 102 -0.39 11.36 9.42
N SER A 103 0.53 11.40 8.45
CA SER A 103 0.89 12.64 7.77
C SER A 103 -0.31 13.26 7.03
N SER A 104 -1.06 12.46 6.29
CA SER A 104 -2.25 12.92 5.57
C SER A 104 -3.40 13.26 6.51
N TYR A 105 -3.57 12.53 7.62
CA TYR A 105 -4.57 12.83 8.63
C TYR A 105 -4.32 14.19 9.30
N PHE A 106 -3.06 14.57 9.51
CA PHE A 106 -2.74 15.88 10.06
C PHE A 106 -3.27 17.02 9.17
N VAL A 107 -3.11 16.88 7.85
CA VAL A 107 -3.66 17.84 6.88
C VAL A 107 -5.18 17.81 6.89
N PHE A 108 -5.80 16.62 6.85
CA PHE A 108 -7.25 16.43 6.92
C PHE A 108 -7.85 17.11 8.15
N LYS A 109 -7.29 16.82 9.33
CA LYS A 109 -7.74 17.40 10.59
C LYS A 109 -7.62 18.92 10.59
N THR A 110 -6.51 19.45 10.09
CA THR A 110 -6.31 20.90 10.00
C THR A 110 -7.37 21.59 9.15
N MET A 111 -7.71 20.99 8.01
CA MET A 111 -8.76 21.52 7.11
C MET A 111 -10.16 21.40 7.73
N ARG A 112 -10.45 20.29 8.41
CA ARG A 112 -11.71 20.09 9.12
C ARG A 112 -11.86 21.11 10.28
N ASP A 113 -10.81 21.31 11.07
CA ASP A 113 -10.80 22.27 12.19
C ASP A 113 -10.99 23.74 11.73
N ARG A 114 -10.61 24.05 10.49
CA ARG A 114 -10.89 25.35 9.84
C ARG A 114 -12.31 25.50 9.30
N GLY A 115 -13.08 24.39 9.26
CA GLY A 115 -14.39 24.35 8.62
C GLY A 115 -14.36 24.18 7.09
N ASP A 116 -13.21 23.85 6.52
CA ASP A 116 -13.05 23.53 5.10
C ASP A 116 -13.69 22.20 4.71
N LEU A 117 -13.82 21.30 5.67
CA LEU A 117 -14.44 19.97 5.54
C LEU A 117 -15.50 19.80 6.66
N PRO A 118 -16.56 18.98 6.43
CA PRO A 118 -17.58 18.70 7.44
C PRO A 118 -16.97 18.10 8.74
N ALA A 119 -17.53 18.47 9.88
CA ALA A 119 -17.05 18.03 11.18
C ALA A 119 -17.21 16.52 11.43
N ASP A 120 -18.20 15.89 10.79
CA ASP A 120 -18.53 14.47 10.87
C ASP A 120 -17.88 13.61 9.79
N LEU A 121 -17.17 14.23 8.84
CA LEU A 121 -16.42 13.51 7.81
C LEU A 121 -15.24 12.75 8.43
N ARG A 122 -15.11 11.47 8.08
CA ARG A 122 -14.00 10.63 8.53
C ARG A 122 -12.84 10.65 7.55
N PHE A 123 -11.64 10.50 8.07
CA PHE A 123 -10.45 10.24 7.25
C PHE A 123 -10.36 8.73 6.93
N GLN A 124 -10.25 8.39 5.66
CA GLN A 124 -10.16 7.01 5.21
C GLN A 124 -8.72 6.61 4.93
N VAL A 125 -8.30 5.50 5.50
CA VAL A 125 -7.00 4.87 5.23
C VAL A 125 -7.25 3.58 4.45
N SER A 126 -6.73 3.52 3.23
CA SER A 126 -6.79 2.32 2.40
C SER A 126 -5.55 1.46 2.62
N ILE A 127 -5.75 0.17 2.88
CA ILE A 127 -4.70 -0.83 3.10
C ILE A 127 -4.87 -1.97 2.11
N PRO A 128 -3.82 -2.33 1.32
CA PRO A 128 -3.91 -3.48 0.44
C PRO A 128 -3.93 -4.78 1.23
N SER A 129 -4.70 -5.73 0.75
CA SER A 129 -4.63 -7.08 1.28
C SER A 129 -3.24 -7.69 1.12
N VAL A 130 -2.88 -8.60 2.00
CA VAL A 130 -1.59 -9.31 1.93
C VAL A 130 -1.43 -10.02 0.59
N ASN A 131 -2.48 -10.66 0.09
CA ASN A 131 -2.46 -11.37 -1.19
C ASN A 131 -2.24 -10.44 -2.40
N SER A 132 -2.69 -9.20 -2.32
CA SER A 132 -2.47 -8.22 -3.39
C SER A 132 -1.01 -7.82 -3.51
N VAL A 133 -0.28 -7.75 -2.41
CA VAL A 133 1.14 -7.35 -2.35
C VAL A 133 2.07 -8.57 -2.44
N VAL A 134 1.84 -9.59 -1.60
CA VAL A 134 2.60 -10.84 -1.56
C VAL A 134 1.91 -11.85 -2.50
N ALA A 135 1.85 -11.48 -3.77
CA ALA A 135 1.15 -12.24 -4.80
C ALA A 135 2.06 -13.28 -5.47
N PRO A 136 1.56 -14.47 -5.84
CA PRO A 136 2.35 -15.52 -6.52
C PRO A 136 3.12 -15.01 -7.74
N ARG A 137 2.50 -14.11 -8.52
CA ARG A 137 3.09 -13.56 -9.76
C ARG A 137 4.39 -12.76 -9.57
N VAL A 138 4.70 -12.32 -8.35
CA VAL A 138 5.93 -11.55 -8.05
C VAL A 138 7.03 -12.39 -7.43
N PHE A 139 6.81 -13.71 -7.26
CA PHE A 139 7.81 -14.64 -6.72
C PHE A 139 7.99 -15.84 -7.64
N ILE A 140 9.26 -16.20 -7.88
CA ILE A 140 9.58 -17.31 -8.80
C ILE A 140 9.24 -18.69 -8.22
N LYS A 141 9.25 -18.81 -6.89
CA LYS A 141 8.97 -20.06 -6.19
C LYS A 141 7.71 -19.94 -5.35
N PRO A 142 6.64 -20.71 -5.62
CA PRO A 142 5.44 -20.70 -4.77
C PRO A 142 5.73 -20.95 -3.28
N GLY A 143 6.72 -21.78 -2.97
CA GLY A 143 7.15 -22.06 -1.60
C GLY A 143 7.71 -20.85 -0.85
N ASP A 144 8.17 -19.81 -1.54
CA ASP A 144 8.67 -18.59 -0.92
C ASP A 144 7.55 -17.78 -0.23
N LEU A 145 6.30 -17.89 -0.70
CA LEU A 145 5.15 -17.24 -0.07
C LEU A 145 4.99 -17.62 1.41
N LYS A 146 5.21 -18.90 1.75
CA LYS A 146 5.15 -19.38 3.14
C LYS A 146 6.19 -18.75 4.06
N LYS A 147 7.31 -18.31 3.48
CA LYS A 147 8.40 -17.64 4.21
C LYS A 147 8.13 -16.14 4.38
N ILE A 148 7.43 -15.53 3.44
CA ILE A 148 7.22 -14.08 3.35
C ILE A 148 5.97 -13.65 4.11
N ARG A 149 4.83 -14.34 3.86
CA ARG A 149 3.52 -13.94 4.37
C ARG A 149 3.48 -13.68 5.87
N PRO A 150 3.96 -14.58 6.75
CA PRO A 150 3.85 -14.35 8.18
C PRO A 150 4.54 -13.07 8.66
N GLY A 151 5.73 -12.77 8.11
CA GLY A 151 6.44 -11.54 8.46
C GLY A 151 5.81 -10.28 7.87
N TYR A 152 5.20 -10.39 6.69
CA TYR A 152 4.46 -9.28 6.09
C TYR A 152 3.16 -9.00 6.85
N GLU A 153 2.42 -10.02 7.25
CA GLU A 153 1.21 -9.92 8.08
C GLU A 153 1.49 -9.29 9.45
N ASP A 154 2.58 -9.69 10.10
CA ASP A 154 3.06 -9.08 11.35
C ASP A 154 3.34 -7.57 11.15
N ALA A 155 3.96 -7.20 10.02
CA ALA A 155 4.28 -5.81 9.71
C ALA A 155 3.01 -4.99 9.42
N VAL A 156 2.06 -5.51 8.64
CA VAL A 156 0.78 -4.84 8.38
C VAL A 156 0.01 -4.64 9.68
N SER A 157 -0.04 -5.65 10.55
CA SER A 157 -0.69 -5.54 11.86
C SER A 157 -0.05 -4.45 12.73
N THR A 158 1.27 -4.33 12.70
CA THR A 158 2.01 -3.27 13.40
C THR A 158 1.68 -1.88 12.86
N GLU A 159 1.62 -1.73 11.54
CA GLU A 159 1.22 -0.45 10.90
C GLU A 159 -0.22 -0.09 11.25
N LEU A 160 -1.16 -1.04 11.21
CA LEU A 160 -2.55 -0.84 11.60
C LEU A 160 -2.69 -0.41 13.06
N ASN A 161 -2.03 -1.12 13.98
CA ASN A 161 -2.04 -0.74 15.39
C ASN A 161 -1.54 0.68 15.57
N THR A 162 -0.47 1.08 14.86
CA THR A 162 0.07 2.43 14.90
C THR A 162 -0.95 3.47 14.38
N ILE A 163 -1.72 3.14 13.32
CA ILE A 163 -2.76 4.02 12.78
C ILE A 163 -3.87 4.22 13.82
N VAL A 164 -4.42 3.13 14.38
CA VAL A 164 -5.51 3.20 15.38
C VAL A 164 -5.08 3.87 16.69
N ASP A 165 -3.82 3.75 17.08
CA ASP A 165 -3.28 4.42 18.26
C ASP A 165 -3.09 5.93 18.07
N ARG A 166 -2.95 6.40 16.83
CA ARG A 166 -2.61 7.79 16.50
C ARG A 166 -3.75 8.60 15.91
N ILE A 167 -4.74 7.94 15.33
CA ILE A 167 -5.91 8.59 14.73
C ILE A 167 -7.13 8.21 15.57
N PRO A 168 -7.88 9.19 16.11
CA PRO A 168 -9.09 8.91 16.90
C PRO A 168 -10.08 8.03 16.14
N ALA A 169 -10.70 7.07 16.83
CA ALA A 169 -11.60 6.10 16.21
C ALA A 169 -12.81 6.74 15.53
N GLU A 170 -13.33 7.84 16.09
CA GLU A 170 -14.41 8.63 15.51
C GLU A 170 -14.05 9.32 14.21
N ASP A 171 -12.76 9.58 13.99
CA ASP A 171 -12.22 10.23 12.80
C ASP A 171 -11.78 9.23 11.73
N LEU A 172 -11.66 7.94 12.07
CA LEU A 172 -10.99 6.95 11.23
C LEU A 172 -11.99 6.02 10.52
N ALA A 173 -11.73 5.77 9.25
CA ALA A 173 -12.30 4.67 8.47
C ALA A 173 -11.17 3.84 7.85
N ILE A 174 -11.17 2.52 8.06
CA ILE A 174 -10.21 1.61 7.41
C ILE A 174 -10.89 0.93 6.24
N GLN A 175 -10.26 0.99 5.07
CA GLN A 175 -10.65 0.26 3.86
C GLN A 175 -9.62 -0.81 3.55
N TRP A 176 -10.08 -2.07 3.40
CA TRP A 176 -9.27 -3.14 2.85
C TRP A 176 -9.50 -3.27 1.35
N ASP A 177 -8.42 -3.22 0.57
CA ASP A 177 -8.47 -3.40 -0.87
C ASP A 177 -8.14 -4.86 -1.22
N CYS A 178 -9.18 -5.61 -1.56
CA CYS A 178 -9.16 -7.06 -1.79
C CYS A 178 -9.29 -7.38 -3.30
N ALA A 179 -8.37 -6.88 -4.14
CA ALA A 179 -8.46 -7.07 -5.58
C ALA A 179 -8.10 -8.50 -6.02
N THR A 180 -7.06 -9.06 -5.44
CA THR A 180 -6.54 -10.40 -5.81
C THR A 180 -7.45 -11.51 -5.27
N GLU A 181 -8.04 -11.32 -4.11
CA GLU A 181 -8.97 -12.26 -3.49
C GLU A 181 -10.24 -12.44 -4.32
N LEU A 182 -10.73 -11.37 -4.93
CA LEU A 182 -11.87 -11.46 -5.84
C LEU A 182 -11.52 -12.24 -7.11
N GLN A 183 -10.32 -12.02 -7.67
CA GLN A 183 -9.86 -12.80 -8.83
C GLN A 183 -9.72 -14.29 -8.50
N ASP A 184 -9.20 -14.60 -7.32
CA ASP A 184 -9.04 -15.96 -6.83
C ASP A 184 -10.39 -16.64 -6.62
N ALA A 185 -11.33 -15.97 -5.96
CA ALA A 185 -12.70 -16.46 -5.71
C ALA A 185 -13.48 -16.77 -7.01
N TYR A 186 -13.16 -16.08 -8.11
CA TYR A 186 -13.74 -16.33 -9.43
C TYR A 186 -12.90 -17.26 -10.34
N GLY A 187 -11.86 -17.93 -9.77
CA GLY A 187 -11.00 -18.84 -10.54
C GLY A 187 -10.08 -18.14 -11.56
N GLY A 188 -9.86 -16.84 -11.39
CA GLY A 188 -9.04 -16.04 -12.31
C GLY A 188 -7.53 -16.12 -12.08
N LEU A 189 -7.08 -16.78 -11.03
CA LEU A 189 -5.67 -17.00 -10.70
C LEU A 189 -5.34 -18.49 -10.83
N GLU A 190 -4.70 -18.86 -11.94
CA GLU A 190 -4.15 -20.20 -12.10
C GLU A 190 -2.97 -20.42 -11.13
N GLY A 191 -2.95 -21.56 -10.43
CA GLY A 191 -1.80 -22.00 -9.62
C GLY A 191 -1.92 -21.83 -8.11
N HIS A 192 -3.13 -21.81 -7.60
CA HIS A 192 -3.43 -21.77 -6.15
C HIS A 192 -3.81 -23.14 -5.54
N ASP A 193 -3.26 -24.25 -6.07
CA ASP A 193 -3.39 -25.58 -5.46
C ASP A 193 -2.28 -25.86 -4.44
#